data_647643407727004539f8325f024c373a
#
_entry.id   647643407727004539f8325f024c373a
#
_cell.length_a   1.000
_cell.length_b   1.000
_cell.length_c   1.000
_cell.angle_alpha   90.00
_cell.angle_beta   90.00
_cell.angle_gamma   90.00
#
_symmetry.space_group_name_H-M   'P 1'
#
loop_
_entity.id
_entity.type
_entity.pdbx_description
1 polymer ?
#
loop_
_entity_poly.entity_id
_entity_poly.type
_entity_poly.pdbx_seq_one_letter_code
_entity_poly.pdbx_strand_id
1 'polypeptide(L)'
;MSTRQRERTLALERLDQYNMLTWARTRGRKAITRLHVILALALGAMMIFFLLETVAQMPRFGDPATPGANIVSERYITKGLEETGATNIVSGMILDYRAFDTLGEATVLFVAASAVLILLRIDRNKDGSPVQELIAAESDDQHYEPRNDRILQGSAMVLVPTIFLYGIYIILNGHLSPGGGFSGGAIISAGLILYLDAFGFEKAGRFFTYKTFTWVSFFSLMFYALAKAYSFYCGVNNLPSGIPLGMPGAILSGGLIMPLNIAVGMVVACTMYIFYALFRKGGL
;
A
#
# COMPACT_ATOMS: atom_id res chain seq x y z
N MET A 1 12.04 3.95 -69.00
CA MET A 1 11.24 2.97 -68.26
C MET A 1 9.77 3.26 -68.60
N SER A 2 9.09 2.31 -69.26
CA SER A 2 7.72 2.57 -69.76
C SER A 2 6.75 2.62 -68.57
N THR A 3 5.67 3.38 -68.68
CA THR A 3 4.63 3.55 -67.68
C THR A 3 4.10 2.21 -67.15
N ARG A 4 3.99 1.19 -68.01
CA ARG A 4 3.62 -0.19 -67.66
C ARG A 4 4.65 -0.90 -66.79
N GLN A 5 5.94 -0.61 -66.93
CA GLN A 5 6.97 -1.19 -66.05
C GLN A 5 6.91 -0.58 -64.65
N ARG A 6 6.63 0.72 -64.55
CA ARG A 6 6.51 1.41 -63.27
C ARG A 6 5.30 0.93 -62.48
N GLU A 7 4.16 0.71 -63.13
CA GLU A 7 2.95 0.16 -62.51
C GLU A 7 3.14 -1.28 -62.03
N ARG A 8 3.88 -2.12 -62.77
CA ARG A 8 4.20 -3.47 -62.35
C ARG A 8 5.11 -3.49 -61.13
N THR A 9 6.11 -2.61 -61.07
CA THR A 9 7.02 -2.52 -59.91
C THR A 9 6.26 -2.07 -58.68
N LEU A 10 5.41 -1.05 -58.79
CA LEU A 10 4.56 -0.59 -57.67
C LEU A 10 3.51 -1.61 -57.21
N ALA A 11 3.01 -2.45 -58.13
CA ALA A 11 2.08 -3.53 -57.76
C ALA A 11 2.80 -4.66 -57.04
N LEU A 12 4.04 -5.00 -57.43
CA LEU A 12 4.87 -6.00 -56.77
C LEU A 12 5.30 -5.54 -55.36
N GLU A 13 5.72 -4.27 -55.20
CA GLU A 13 6.01 -3.68 -53.89
C GLU A 13 4.81 -3.70 -52.94
N ARG A 14 3.62 -3.40 -53.44
CA ARG A 14 2.38 -3.49 -52.64
C ARG A 14 2.04 -4.92 -52.23
N LEU A 15 2.27 -5.90 -53.13
CA LEU A 15 2.07 -7.33 -52.85
C LEU A 15 3.06 -7.83 -51.81
N ASP A 16 4.31 -7.44 -51.88
CA ASP A 16 5.35 -7.81 -50.91
C ASP A 16 5.06 -7.15 -49.54
N GLN A 17 4.65 -5.92 -49.53
CA GLN A 17 4.27 -5.23 -48.31
C GLN A 17 2.99 -5.86 -47.67
N TYR A 18 2.02 -6.28 -48.51
CA TYR A 18 0.82 -7.00 -48.03
C TYR A 18 1.20 -8.40 -47.49
N ASN A 19 2.07 -9.13 -48.16
CA ASN A 19 2.55 -10.43 -47.71
C ASN A 19 3.36 -10.36 -46.42
N MET A 20 4.19 -9.32 -46.23
CA MET A 20 4.92 -9.07 -45.00
C MET A 20 3.96 -8.74 -43.83
N LEU A 21 2.95 -7.88 -44.05
CA LEU A 21 1.95 -7.52 -43.07
C LEU A 21 1.08 -8.71 -42.68
N THR A 22 0.65 -9.53 -43.62
CA THR A 22 -0.12 -10.77 -43.35
C THR A 22 0.71 -11.81 -42.62
N TRP A 23 1.99 -11.98 -43.02
CA TRP A 23 2.93 -12.84 -42.29
C TRP A 23 3.15 -12.34 -40.84
N ALA A 24 3.42 -11.05 -40.65
CA ALA A 24 3.59 -10.45 -39.33
C ALA A 24 2.35 -10.62 -38.47
N ARG A 25 1.15 -10.45 -39.05
CA ARG A 25 -0.14 -10.53 -38.34
C ARG A 25 -0.53 -11.96 -37.97
N THR A 26 -0.09 -12.99 -38.69
CA THR A 26 -0.49 -14.39 -38.48
C THR A 26 0.62 -15.24 -37.90
N ARG A 27 1.73 -15.38 -38.62
CA ARG A 27 2.86 -16.25 -38.24
C ARG A 27 3.81 -15.56 -37.26
N GLY A 28 4.11 -14.27 -37.47
CA GLY A 28 4.96 -13.49 -36.59
C GLY A 28 4.36 -13.37 -35.18
N ARG A 29 3.04 -13.09 -35.07
CA ARG A 29 2.35 -13.05 -33.78
C ARG A 29 2.39 -14.40 -33.05
N LYS A 30 2.19 -15.50 -33.76
CA LYS A 30 2.32 -16.85 -33.16
C LYS A 30 3.74 -17.17 -32.73
N ALA A 31 4.74 -16.75 -33.49
CA ALA A 31 6.15 -16.94 -33.14
C ALA A 31 6.52 -16.11 -31.88
N ILE A 32 6.11 -14.87 -31.83
CA ILE A 32 6.30 -13.98 -30.64
C ILE A 32 5.61 -14.56 -29.42
N THR A 33 4.35 -15.02 -29.54
CA THR A 33 3.65 -15.65 -28.42
C THR A 33 4.36 -16.91 -27.92
N ARG A 34 4.86 -17.77 -28.83
CA ARG A 34 5.65 -18.94 -28.43
C ARG A 34 6.95 -18.55 -27.75
N LEU A 35 7.65 -17.54 -28.27
CA LEU A 35 8.85 -16.99 -27.63
C LEU A 35 8.58 -16.49 -26.22
N HIS A 36 7.49 -15.74 -26.01
CA HIS A 36 7.10 -15.29 -24.67
C HIS A 36 6.81 -16.45 -23.73
N VAL A 37 6.11 -17.49 -24.18
CA VAL A 37 5.83 -18.68 -23.35
C VAL A 37 7.14 -19.40 -22.99
N ILE A 38 8.06 -19.58 -23.95
CA ILE A 38 9.36 -20.23 -23.71
C ILE A 38 10.19 -19.40 -22.72
N LEU A 39 10.24 -18.08 -22.90
CA LEU A 39 10.93 -17.17 -21.97
C LEU A 39 10.31 -17.21 -20.57
N ALA A 40 8.98 -17.18 -20.46
CA ALA A 40 8.30 -17.26 -19.19
C ALA A 40 8.57 -18.59 -18.46
N LEU A 41 8.55 -19.71 -19.20
CA LEU A 41 8.88 -21.02 -18.65
C LEU A 41 10.36 -21.11 -18.23
N ALA A 42 11.27 -20.58 -19.04
CA ALA A 42 12.70 -20.56 -18.72
C ALA A 42 12.99 -19.70 -17.48
N LEU A 43 12.40 -18.50 -17.40
CA LEU A 43 12.52 -17.63 -16.22
C LEU A 43 11.89 -18.27 -14.97
N GLY A 44 10.73 -18.90 -15.12
CA GLY A 44 10.08 -19.64 -14.01
C GLY A 44 10.92 -20.80 -13.52
N ALA A 45 11.47 -21.60 -14.45
CA ALA A 45 12.35 -22.72 -14.11
C ALA A 45 13.66 -22.25 -13.44
N MET A 46 14.25 -21.15 -13.94
CA MET A 46 15.44 -20.55 -13.35
C MET A 46 15.16 -20.03 -11.94
N MET A 47 14.02 -19.37 -11.72
CA MET A 47 13.63 -18.90 -10.39
C MET A 47 13.40 -20.05 -9.42
N ILE A 48 12.72 -21.12 -9.85
CA ILE A 48 12.53 -22.33 -9.05
C ILE A 48 13.88 -22.98 -8.71
N PHE A 49 14.80 -23.05 -9.67
CA PHE A 49 16.13 -23.61 -9.43
C PHE A 49 16.88 -22.82 -8.34
N PHE A 50 16.93 -21.49 -8.42
CA PHE A 50 17.57 -20.67 -7.38
C PHE A 50 16.88 -20.78 -6.01
N LEU A 51 15.55 -20.87 -6.00
CA LEU A 51 14.83 -21.09 -4.74
C LEU A 51 15.17 -22.45 -4.12
N LEU A 52 15.22 -23.50 -4.92
CA LEU A 52 15.60 -24.85 -4.43
C LEU A 52 17.05 -24.88 -3.96
N GLU A 53 17.96 -24.22 -4.66
CA GLU A 53 19.36 -24.09 -4.24
C GLU A 53 19.46 -23.36 -2.88
N THR A 54 18.74 -22.24 -2.75
CA THR A 54 18.68 -21.49 -1.48
C THR A 54 18.13 -22.36 -0.34
N VAL A 55 17.04 -23.11 -0.58
CA VAL A 55 16.46 -24.01 0.42
C VAL A 55 17.42 -25.16 0.77
N ALA A 56 18.16 -25.69 -0.21
CA ALA A 56 19.13 -26.76 0.04
C ALA A 56 20.32 -26.30 0.91
N GLN A 57 20.64 -25.00 0.88
CA GLN A 57 21.70 -24.40 1.68
C GLN A 57 21.21 -23.92 3.06
N MET A 58 19.89 -23.94 3.30
CA MET A 58 19.33 -23.55 4.61
C MET A 58 19.78 -24.53 5.71
N PRO A 59 20.10 -24.02 6.91
CA PRO A 59 20.38 -24.85 8.07
C PRO A 59 19.15 -25.71 8.43
N ARG A 60 19.39 -26.85 9.06
CA ARG A 60 18.32 -27.76 9.47
C ARG A 60 17.38 -27.10 10.46
N PHE A 61 16.10 -27.39 10.35
CA PHE A 61 15.10 -26.89 11.30
C PHE A 61 15.45 -27.28 12.72
N GLY A 62 15.51 -26.31 13.64
CA GLY A 62 15.86 -26.54 15.05
C GLY A 62 17.36 -26.58 15.37
N ASP A 63 18.24 -26.31 14.40
CA ASP A 63 19.67 -26.18 14.65
C ASP A 63 19.96 -24.89 15.45
N PRO A 64 20.59 -25.01 16.66
CA PRO A 64 20.92 -23.85 17.49
C PRO A 64 21.95 -22.90 16.82
N ALA A 65 22.71 -23.39 15.85
CA ALA A 65 23.68 -22.58 15.09
C ALA A 65 23.09 -21.88 13.86
N THR A 66 21.75 -21.73 13.81
CA THR A 66 21.10 -21.04 12.67
C THR A 66 21.52 -19.57 12.58
N PRO A 67 21.58 -18.99 11.36
CA PRO A 67 21.83 -17.56 11.19
C PRO A 67 20.85 -16.63 11.91
N GLY A 68 19.66 -17.13 12.29
CA GLY A 68 18.68 -16.42 13.10
C GLY A 68 19.08 -16.27 14.58
N ALA A 69 19.92 -17.16 15.10
CA ALA A 69 20.46 -17.10 16.45
C ALA A 69 21.76 -16.28 16.45
N ASN A 70 21.65 -14.99 16.21
CA ASN A 70 22.79 -14.07 16.15
C ASN A 70 22.74 -13.02 17.25
N ILE A 71 23.82 -12.27 17.40
CA ILE A 71 23.98 -11.19 18.41
C ILE A 71 22.83 -10.16 18.32
N VAL A 72 22.30 -9.91 17.12
CA VAL A 72 21.22 -8.94 16.91
C VAL A 72 19.91 -9.43 17.49
N SER A 73 19.52 -10.69 17.20
CA SER A 73 18.30 -11.29 17.76
C SER A 73 18.38 -11.45 19.28
N GLU A 74 19.54 -11.85 19.81
CA GLU A 74 19.79 -11.91 21.24
C GLU A 74 19.61 -10.53 21.90
N ARG A 75 20.17 -9.46 21.30
CA ARG A 75 20.00 -8.09 21.81
C ARG A 75 18.54 -7.66 21.82
N TYR A 76 17.77 -7.94 20.76
CA TYR A 76 16.34 -7.62 20.72
C TYR A 76 15.55 -8.28 21.85
N ILE A 77 15.88 -9.53 22.16
CA ILE A 77 15.19 -10.30 23.21
C ILE A 77 15.63 -9.85 24.60
N THR A 78 16.92 -9.71 24.83
CA THR A 78 17.48 -9.47 26.18
C THR A 78 17.45 -8.02 26.60
N LYS A 79 17.67 -7.08 25.66
CA LYS A 79 17.75 -5.64 25.95
C LYS A 79 16.59 -4.82 25.39
N GLY A 80 15.68 -5.43 24.62
CA GLY A 80 14.60 -4.70 23.96
C GLY A 80 13.74 -3.88 24.91
N LEU A 81 13.37 -4.43 26.06
CA LEU A 81 12.58 -3.71 27.06
C LEU A 81 13.33 -2.50 27.65
N GLU A 82 14.60 -2.67 27.97
CA GLU A 82 15.44 -1.62 28.54
C GLU A 82 15.73 -0.50 27.55
N GLU A 83 16.04 -0.87 26.30
CA GLU A 83 16.45 0.09 25.26
C GLU A 83 15.26 0.81 24.63
N THR A 84 14.09 0.16 24.47
CA THR A 84 12.91 0.72 23.78
C THR A 84 11.78 1.13 24.73
N GLY A 85 11.74 0.63 25.95
CA GLY A 85 10.65 0.85 26.91
C GLY A 85 9.33 0.17 26.52
N ALA A 86 9.30 -0.64 25.46
CA ALA A 86 8.13 -1.34 24.98
C ALA A 86 8.07 -2.78 25.51
N THR A 87 6.95 -3.17 26.14
CA THR A 87 6.75 -4.57 26.57
C THR A 87 6.50 -5.51 25.39
N ASN A 88 5.96 -4.98 24.30
CA ASN A 88 5.84 -5.68 23.02
C ASN A 88 7.18 -5.59 22.25
N ILE A 89 7.98 -6.66 22.32
CA ILE A 89 9.28 -6.76 21.65
C ILE A 89 9.17 -6.50 20.14
N VAL A 90 8.12 -6.99 19.50
CA VAL A 90 7.91 -6.79 18.05
C VAL A 90 7.73 -5.32 17.74
N SER A 91 6.95 -4.60 18.54
CA SER A 91 6.75 -3.15 18.36
C SER A 91 8.04 -2.37 18.58
N GLY A 92 8.83 -2.73 19.60
CA GLY A 92 10.17 -2.17 19.81
C GLY A 92 11.10 -2.43 18.61
N MET A 93 11.08 -3.64 18.08
CA MET A 93 11.90 -4.00 16.92
C MET A 93 11.52 -3.18 15.67
N ILE A 94 10.24 -3.15 15.29
CA ILE A 94 9.80 -2.56 14.02
C ILE A 94 9.68 -1.02 14.05
N LEU A 95 9.52 -0.41 15.23
CA LEU A 95 9.34 1.05 15.35
C LEU A 95 10.53 1.76 15.99
N ASP A 96 11.47 1.02 16.55
CA ASP A 96 12.69 1.61 17.12
C ASP A 96 13.96 1.10 16.45
N TYR A 97 14.33 -0.17 16.64
CA TYR A 97 15.55 -0.71 16.05
C TYR A 97 15.56 -0.68 14.51
N ARG A 98 14.45 -1.04 13.87
CA ARG A 98 14.27 -1.13 12.41
C ARG A 98 13.20 -0.17 11.89
N ALA A 99 13.08 0.98 12.50
CA ALA A 99 12.00 1.92 12.23
C ALA A 99 11.97 2.46 10.79
N PHE A 100 13.08 2.48 10.07
CA PHE A 100 13.13 2.86 8.66
C PHE A 100 12.41 1.84 7.74
N ASP A 101 12.36 0.56 8.13
CA ASP A 101 11.59 -0.46 7.39
C ASP A 101 10.09 -0.07 7.38
N THR A 102 9.55 0.23 8.56
CA THR A 102 8.13 0.64 8.71
C THR A 102 7.85 1.99 8.02
N LEU A 103 8.79 2.93 8.03
CA LEU A 103 8.66 4.15 7.24
C LEU A 103 8.57 3.83 5.74
N GLY A 104 9.39 2.90 5.25
CA GLY A 104 9.36 2.41 3.87
C GLY A 104 8.01 1.80 3.53
N GLU A 105 7.48 0.91 4.38
CA GLU A 105 6.16 0.27 4.21
C GLU A 105 5.02 1.29 4.14
N ALA A 106 4.98 2.26 5.07
CA ALA A 106 3.97 3.31 5.08
C ALA A 106 4.09 4.22 3.84
N THR A 107 5.31 4.50 3.40
CA THR A 107 5.57 5.30 2.18
C THR A 107 5.12 4.57 0.92
N VAL A 108 5.37 3.26 0.81
CA VAL A 108 4.91 2.44 -0.33
C VAL A 108 3.39 2.44 -0.42
N LEU A 109 2.68 2.32 0.70
CA LEU A 109 1.21 2.41 0.72
C LEU A 109 0.73 3.78 0.20
N PHE A 110 1.34 4.86 0.66
CA PHE A 110 1.01 6.21 0.21
C PHE A 110 1.27 6.40 -1.29
N VAL A 111 2.43 5.93 -1.78
CA VAL A 111 2.80 6.01 -3.21
C VAL A 111 1.83 5.17 -4.05
N ALA A 112 1.48 3.96 -3.61
CA ALA A 112 0.52 3.11 -4.31
C ALA A 112 -0.86 3.77 -4.43
N ALA A 113 -1.38 4.34 -3.33
CA ALA A 113 -2.64 5.07 -3.35
C ALA A 113 -2.58 6.30 -4.26
N SER A 114 -1.47 7.04 -4.21
CA SER A 114 -1.26 8.21 -5.07
C SER A 114 -1.18 7.83 -6.56
N ALA A 115 -0.53 6.71 -6.89
CA ALA A 115 -0.49 6.20 -8.25
C ALA A 115 -1.87 5.81 -8.77
N VAL A 116 -2.68 5.12 -7.96
CA VAL A 116 -4.07 4.78 -8.33
C VAL A 116 -4.92 6.03 -8.49
N LEU A 117 -4.75 7.03 -7.62
CA LEU A 117 -5.42 8.33 -7.74
C LEU A 117 -5.10 9.03 -9.06
N ILE A 118 -3.84 9.00 -9.50
CA ILE A 118 -3.42 9.60 -10.77
C ILE A 118 -4.00 8.82 -11.95
N LEU A 119 -4.00 7.48 -11.89
CA LEU A 119 -4.50 6.62 -12.96
C LEU A 119 -6.02 6.71 -13.12
N LEU A 120 -6.75 6.85 -12.02
CA LEU A 120 -8.22 6.95 -12.03
C LEU A 120 -8.71 8.41 -12.07
N ARG A 121 -7.79 9.37 -12.22
CA ARG A 121 -8.15 10.77 -12.36
C ARG A 121 -8.92 10.97 -13.67
N ILE A 122 -10.14 11.47 -13.55
CA ILE A 122 -10.98 11.82 -14.69
C ILE A 122 -10.42 13.08 -15.35
N ASP A 123 -10.10 13.00 -16.65
CA ASP A 123 -9.73 14.17 -17.44
C ASP A 123 -10.94 15.11 -17.55
N ARG A 124 -10.73 16.36 -17.13
CA ARG A 124 -11.73 17.42 -17.27
C ARG A 124 -11.43 18.24 -18.52
N ASN A 125 -12.48 18.63 -19.22
CA ASN A 125 -12.37 19.59 -20.33
C ASN A 125 -11.75 20.91 -19.83
N LYS A 126 -11.25 21.74 -20.75
CA LYS A 126 -10.68 23.06 -20.42
C LYS A 126 -11.62 23.95 -19.60
N ASP A 127 -12.92 23.70 -19.66
CA ASP A 127 -13.97 24.42 -18.95
C ASP A 127 -14.28 23.81 -17.56
N GLY A 128 -13.49 22.82 -17.11
CA GLY A 128 -13.67 22.17 -15.81
C GLY A 128 -14.82 21.13 -15.75
N SER A 129 -15.57 20.95 -16.85
CA SER A 129 -16.62 19.93 -16.95
C SER A 129 -16.03 18.54 -17.22
N PRO A 130 -16.55 17.46 -16.60
CA PRO A 130 -16.14 16.09 -16.91
C PRO A 130 -16.52 15.73 -18.36
N VAL A 131 -15.73 14.87 -19.00
CA VAL A 131 -16.01 14.38 -20.35
C VAL A 131 -17.34 13.63 -20.36
N GLN A 132 -18.20 13.86 -21.33
CA GLN A 132 -19.60 13.40 -21.39
C GLN A 132 -19.77 11.87 -21.28
N GLU A 133 -18.81 11.10 -21.77
CA GLU A 133 -18.78 9.62 -21.64
C GLU A 133 -18.60 9.15 -20.18
N LEU A 134 -17.91 9.94 -19.37
CA LEU A 134 -17.65 9.64 -17.95
C LEU A 134 -18.85 10.00 -17.07
N ILE A 135 -19.67 11.00 -17.46
CA ILE A 135 -20.92 11.33 -16.78
C ILE A 135 -21.92 10.17 -16.92
N ALA A 136 -21.96 9.52 -18.10
CA ALA A 136 -22.84 8.36 -18.33
C ALA A 136 -22.42 7.15 -17.47
N ALA A 137 -21.12 6.87 -17.37
CA ALA A 137 -20.58 5.79 -16.51
C ALA A 137 -20.81 6.09 -15.02
N GLU A 138 -20.60 7.33 -14.58
CA GLU A 138 -20.84 7.76 -13.19
C GLU A 138 -22.34 7.70 -12.83
N SER A 139 -23.23 7.99 -13.78
CA SER A 139 -24.69 7.89 -13.56
C SER A 139 -25.17 6.44 -13.43
N ASP A 140 -24.51 5.50 -14.11
CA ASP A 140 -24.83 4.08 -14.06
C ASP A 140 -24.38 3.47 -12.71
N ASP A 141 -23.22 3.84 -12.20
CA ASP A 141 -22.72 3.44 -10.87
C ASP A 141 -23.59 3.98 -9.73
N GLN A 142 -24.14 5.19 -9.85
CA GLN A 142 -25.06 5.76 -8.86
C GLN A 142 -26.39 4.99 -8.74
N HIS A 143 -26.80 4.25 -9.77
CA HIS A 143 -28.00 3.40 -9.73
C HIS A 143 -27.85 2.19 -8.81
N TYR A 144 -26.62 1.76 -8.53
CA TYR A 144 -26.31 0.64 -7.64
C TYR A 144 -26.06 1.05 -6.18
N GLU A 145 -26.10 2.33 -5.82
CA GLU A 145 -26.04 2.71 -4.42
C GLU A 145 -27.30 2.24 -3.70
N PRO A 146 -27.19 1.39 -2.65
CA PRO A 146 -28.33 0.99 -1.84
C PRO A 146 -28.85 2.20 -1.05
N ARG A 147 -29.66 3.03 -1.71
CA ARG A 147 -30.13 4.32 -1.16
C ARG A 147 -30.97 4.21 0.11
N ASN A 148 -31.43 3.00 0.52
CA ASN A 148 -32.38 2.85 1.63
C ASN A 148 -32.28 1.50 2.36
N ASP A 149 -31.09 0.94 2.53
CA ASP A 149 -30.96 -0.22 3.41
C ASP A 149 -30.96 0.22 4.88
N ARG A 150 -32.17 0.26 5.46
CA ARG A 150 -32.36 0.63 6.87
C ARG A 150 -31.68 -0.35 7.83
N ILE A 151 -31.52 -1.61 7.46
CA ILE A 151 -30.87 -2.63 8.28
C ILE A 151 -29.38 -2.33 8.32
N LEU A 152 -28.77 -2.10 7.18
CA LEU A 152 -27.34 -1.72 7.09
C LEU A 152 -27.05 -0.42 7.83
N GLN A 153 -27.90 0.61 7.65
CA GLN A 153 -27.74 1.89 8.34
C GLN A 153 -27.88 1.76 9.88
N GLY A 154 -28.86 0.98 10.35
CA GLY A 154 -29.04 0.71 11.77
C GLY A 154 -27.86 -0.04 12.38
N SER A 155 -27.36 -1.07 11.67
CA SER A 155 -26.17 -1.81 12.10
C SER A 155 -24.90 -0.93 12.09
N ALA A 156 -24.72 -0.12 11.06
CA ALA A 156 -23.57 0.79 10.96
C ALA A 156 -23.55 1.86 12.06
N MET A 157 -24.70 2.38 12.49
CA MET A 157 -24.78 3.35 13.60
C MET A 157 -24.17 2.82 14.90
N VAL A 158 -24.26 1.53 15.15
CA VAL A 158 -23.71 0.90 16.36
C VAL A 158 -22.28 0.40 16.13
N LEU A 159 -22.05 -0.24 14.98
CA LEU A 159 -20.76 -0.88 14.69
C LEU A 159 -19.65 0.14 14.40
N VAL A 160 -19.91 1.20 13.64
CA VAL A 160 -18.86 2.15 13.25
C VAL A 160 -18.19 2.82 14.44
N PRO A 161 -18.92 3.39 15.44
CA PRO A 161 -18.29 3.92 16.63
C PRO A 161 -17.49 2.88 17.41
N THR A 162 -18.02 1.66 17.52
CA THR A 162 -17.33 0.54 18.21
C THR A 162 -16.04 0.16 17.51
N ILE A 163 -16.05 0.07 16.17
CA ILE A 163 -14.87 -0.21 15.36
C ILE A 163 -13.82 0.88 15.53
N PHE A 164 -14.23 2.16 15.55
CA PHE A 164 -13.30 3.27 15.76
C PHE A 164 -12.67 3.23 17.15
N LEU A 165 -13.46 3.03 18.19
CA LEU A 165 -12.93 2.89 19.55
C LEU A 165 -11.93 1.74 19.65
N TYR A 166 -12.25 0.60 19.04
CA TYR A 166 -11.37 -0.56 19.03
C TYR A 166 -10.08 -0.32 18.22
N GLY A 167 -10.18 0.32 17.04
CA GLY A 167 -9.02 0.68 16.25
C GLY A 167 -8.09 1.66 16.97
N ILE A 168 -8.64 2.69 17.62
CA ILE A 168 -7.89 3.64 18.44
C ILE A 168 -7.21 2.92 19.61
N TYR A 169 -7.94 2.04 20.30
CA TYR A 169 -7.38 1.23 21.39
C TYR A 169 -6.16 0.43 20.92
N ILE A 170 -6.25 -0.26 19.78
CA ILE A 170 -5.15 -1.06 19.20
C ILE A 170 -3.94 -0.19 18.85
N ILE A 171 -4.15 1.00 18.28
CA ILE A 171 -3.07 1.92 17.96
C ILE A 171 -2.35 2.38 19.22
N LEU A 172 -3.10 2.82 20.22
CA LEU A 172 -2.53 3.36 21.46
C LEU A 172 -1.83 2.31 22.31
N ASN A 173 -2.27 1.06 22.25
CA ASN A 173 -1.70 -0.04 23.02
C ASN A 173 -0.70 -0.91 22.22
N GLY A 174 -0.32 -0.52 21.02
CA GLY A 174 0.56 -1.32 20.16
C GLY A 174 1.95 -1.60 20.74
N HIS A 175 2.46 -0.75 21.64
CA HIS A 175 3.73 -0.93 22.33
C HIS A 175 3.61 -1.83 23.59
N LEU A 176 2.39 -2.12 24.05
CA LEU A 176 2.10 -2.93 25.23
C LEU A 176 1.61 -4.33 24.88
N SER A 177 0.82 -4.44 23.80
CA SER A 177 0.14 -5.68 23.41
C SER A 177 0.29 -5.94 21.90
N PRO A 178 -0.05 -7.15 21.42
CA PRO A 178 -0.12 -7.42 19.98
C PRO A 178 -1.07 -6.45 19.30
N GLY A 179 -0.58 -5.75 18.25
CA GLY A 179 -1.32 -4.72 17.54
C GLY A 179 -0.38 -3.63 17.03
N GLY A 180 -0.91 -2.44 16.82
CA GLY A 180 -0.13 -1.26 16.42
C GLY A 180 -0.79 -0.46 15.31
N GLY A 181 0.01 0.41 14.67
CA GLY A 181 -0.49 1.35 13.66
C GLY A 181 -1.14 0.65 12.46
N PHE A 182 -0.52 -0.38 11.88
CA PHE A 182 -1.08 -1.09 10.72
C PHE A 182 -2.41 -1.75 11.03
N SER A 183 -2.48 -2.59 12.05
CA SER A 183 -3.72 -3.30 12.41
C SER A 183 -4.83 -2.34 12.85
N GLY A 184 -4.52 -1.38 13.71
CA GLY A 184 -5.49 -0.38 14.15
C GLY A 184 -5.94 0.55 13.03
N GLY A 185 -5.03 0.96 12.13
CA GLY A 185 -5.35 1.74 10.93
C GLY A 185 -6.28 0.98 9.97
N ALA A 186 -6.02 -0.31 9.73
CA ALA A 186 -6.88 -1.17 8.92
C ALA A 186 -8.30 -1.29 9.53
N ILE A 187 -8.40 -1.45 10.85
CA ILE A 187 -9.69 -1.50 11.56
C ILE A 187 -10.45 -0.17 11.43
N ILE A 188 -9.78 0.97 11.60
CA ILE A 188 -10.39 2.29 11.40
C ILE A 188 -10.86 2.45 9.96
N SER A 189 -10.06 2.01 8.99
CA SER A 189 -10.45 2.01 7.58
C SER A 189 -11.70 1.17 7.33
N ALA A 190 -11.78 -0.04 7.91
CA ALA A 190 -12.97 -0.87 7.80
C ALA A 190 -14.23 -0.16 8.35
N GLY A 191 -14.11 0.57 9.44
CA GLY A 191 -15.18 1.43 9.96
C GLY A 191 -15.58 2.56 9.00
N LEU A 192 -14.61 3.22 8.35
CA LEU A 192 -14.87 4.24 7.33
C LEU A 192 -15.55 3.65 6.09
N ILE A 193 -15.12 2.47 5.65
CA ILE A 193 -15.72 1.74 4.53
C ILE A 193 -17.17 1.37 4.85
N LEU A 194 -17.42 0.79 6.02
CA LEU A 194 -18.79 0.47 6.46
C LEU A 194 -19.67 1.72 6.53
N TYR A 195 -19.12 2.84 6.99
CA TYR A 195 -19.82 4.11 7.00
C TYR A 195 -20.17 4.60 5.59
N LEU A 196 -19.21 4.49 4.65
CA LEU A 196 -19.43 4.84 3.25
C LEU A 196 -20.51 3.96 2.62
N ASP A 197 -20.48 2.65 2.88
CA ASP A 197 -21.47 1.71 2.34
C ASP A 197 -22.88 1.95 2.86
N ALA A 198 -23.01 2.28 4.15
CA ALA A 198 -24.29 2.52 4.78
C ALA A 198 -24.90 3.88 4.43
N PHE A 199 -24.08 4.92 4.28
CA PHE A 199 -24.56 6.32 4.21
C PHE A 199 -24.23 7.02 2.89
N GLY A 200 -23.42 6.40 2.02
CA GLY A 200 -23.07 6.91 0.69
C GLY A 200 -22.00 8.00 0.70
N PHE A 201 -21.54 8.34 -0.52
CA PHE A 201 -20.45 9.30 -0.75
C PHE A 201 -20.76 10.73 -0.30
N GLU A 202 -22.02 11.15 -0.38
CA GLU A 202 -22.40 12.51 0.03
C GLU A 202 -22.11 12.76 1.51
N LYS A 203 -22.48 11.82 2.39
CA LYS A 203 -22.24 11.94 3.83
C LYS A 203 -20.76 11.71 4.18
N ALA A 204 -20.12 10.71 3.59
CA ALA A 204 -18.71 10.42 3.83
C ALA A 204 -17.80 11.56 3.35
N GLY A 205 -18.12 12.17 2.19
CA GLY A 205 -17.37 13.28 1.62
C GLY A 205 -17.36 14.58 2.43
N ARG A 206 -18.27 14.72 3.43
CA ARG A 206 -18.28 15.90 4.30
C ARG A 206 -17.07 15.99 5.24
N PHE A 207 -16.52 14.84 5.65
CA PHE A 207 -15.38 14.79 6.56
C PHE A 207 -14.14 14.12 5.98
N PHE A 208 -14.31 13.22 5.01
CA PHE A 208 -13.18 12.55 4.36
C PHE A 208 -13.12 12.89 2.87
N THR A 209 -12.25 13.84 2.53
CA THR A 209 -12.00 14.29 1.17
C THR A 209 -10.61 13.87 0.70
N TYR A 210 -10.35 14.01 -0.61
CA TYR A 210 -8.99 13.86 -1.15
C TYR A 210 -7.96 14.76 -0.45
N LYS A 211 -8.34 15.99 -0.11
CA LYS A 211 -7.46 16.88 0.66
C LYS A 211 -7.13 16.31 2.03
N THR A 212 -8.13 15.72 2.72
CA THR A 212 -7.92 15.05 4.01
C THR A 212 -6.90 13.93 3.90
N PHE A 213 -7.07 13.04 2.90
CA PHE A 213 -6.10 11.97 2.62
C PHE A 213 -4.68 12.52 2.42
N THR A 214 -4.52 13.50 1.53
CA THR A 214 -3.21 14.03 1.19
C THR A 214 -2.52 14.68 2.38
N TRP A 215 -3.23 15.55 3.12
CA TRP A 215 -2.64 16.27 4.25
C TRP A 215 -2.35 15.36 5.43
N VAL A 216 -3.28 14.47 5.78
CA VAL A 216 -3.08 13.54 6.91
C VAL A 216 -1.92 12.60 6.62
N SER A 217 -1.87 11.99 5.44
CA SER A 217 -0.77 11.09 5.07
C SER A 217 0.56 11.82 4.99
N PHE A 218 0.60 13.02 4.40
CA PHE A 218 1.82 13.83 4.28
C PHE A 218 2.38 14.20 5.67
N PHE A 219 1.56 14.76 6.55
CA PHE A 219 2.04 15.16 7.87
C PHE A 219 2.43 13.96 8.73
N SER A 220 1.71 12.86 8.64
CA SER A 220 2.05 11.63 9.36
C SER A 220 3.39 11.05 8.90
N LEU A 221 3.63 10.95 7.59
CA LEU A 221 4.90 10.48 7.04
C LEU A 221 6.05 11.43 7.34
N MET A 222 5.81 12.75 7.23
CA MET A 222 6.81 13.76 7.55
C MET A 222 7.18 13.71 9.03
N PHE A 223 6.20 13.62 9.92
CA PHE A 223 6.44 13.47 11.36
C PHE A 223 7.27 12.21 11.65
N TYR A 224 6.90 11.07 11.05
CA TYR A 224 7.64 9.82 11.19
C TYR A 224 9.10 9.97 10.76
N ALA A 225 9.31 10.50 9.56
CA ALA A 225 10.65 10.70 9.00
C ALA A 225 11.51 11.62 9.88
N LEU A 226 10.97 12.75 10.32
CA LEU A 226 11.68 13.71 11.18
C LEU A 226 11.99 13.13 12.56
N ALA A 227 11.03 12.41 13.18
CA ALA A 227 11.24 11.79 14.48
C ALA A 227 12.35 10.74 14.44
N LYS A 228 12.40 9.92 13.38
CA LYS A 228 13.45 8.91 13.24
C LYS A 228 14.79 9.47 12.75
N ALA A 229 14.77 10.50 11.90
CA ALA A 229 15.98 11.23 11.55
C ALA A 229 16.64 11.86 12.80
N TYR A 230 15.83 12.43 13.70
CA TYR A 230 16.32 12.93 14.98
C TYR A 230 16.92 11.83 15.86
N SER A 231 16.21 10.70 16.04
CA SER A 231 16.72 9.57 16.81
C SER A 231 18.03 9.02 16.23
N PHE A 232 18.10 8.89 14.92
CA PHE A 232 19.31 8.45 14.21
C PHE A 232 20.48 9.43 14.40
N TYR A 233 20.21 10.72 14.26
CA TYR A 233 21.23 11.77 14.47
C TYR A 233 21.81 11.72 15.89
N CYS A 234 20.93 11.59 16.90
CA CYS A 234 21.37 11.45 18.30
C CYS A 234 22.22 10.19 18.50
N GLY A 235 21.78 9.05 17.96
CA GLY A 235 22.48 7.77 18.09
C GLY A 235 23.87 7.79 17.45
N VAL A 236 23.99 8.32 16.23
CA VAL A 236 25.28 8.41 15.51
C VAL A 236 26.29 9.32 16.25
N ASN A 237 25.81 10.40 16.86
CA ASN A 237 26.65 11.36 17.56
C ASN A 237 26.84 11.06 19.06
N ASN A 238 26.34 9.92 19.55
CA ASN A 238 26.33 9.56 20.97
C ASN A 238 25.70 10.64 21.87
N LEU A 239 24.69 11.35 21.37
CA LEU A 239 23.94 12.34 22.11
C LEU A 239 22.77 11.73 22.85
N PRO A 240 22.42 12.16 24.06
CA PRO A 240 21.23 11.72 24.71
C PRO A 240 20.01 12.21 23.92
N SER A 241 19.08 11.30 23.61
CA SER A 241 17.89 11.65 22.81
C SER A 241 16.93 12.61 23.53
N GLY A 242 17.03 12.74 24.85
CA GLY A 242 16.13 13.56 25.67
C GLY A 242 14.65 13.09 25.66
N ILE A 243 14.35 12.00 24.97
CA ILE A 243 13.01 11.43 24.88
C ILE A 243 12.82 10.40 26.00
N PRO A 244 11.89 10.63 26.94
CA PRO A 244 11.71 9.72 28.06
C PRO A 244 11.07 8.41 27.56
N LEU A 245 11.66 7.29 27.94
CA LEU A 245 11.09 5.96 27.63
C LEU A 245 9.85 5.63 28.47
N GLY A 246 9.64 6.37 29.57
CA GLY A 246 8.54 6.14 30.51
C GLY A 246 8.74 4.85 31.32
N MET A 247 7.67 4.45 32.05
CA MET A 247 7.65 3.19 32.80
C MET A 247 7.08 2.09 31.90
N PRO A 248 7.83 0.96 31.67
CA PRO A 248 7.32 -0.16 30.91
C PRO A 248 5.95 -0.64 31.43
N GLY A 249 5.00 -0.86 30.53
CA GLY A 249 3.62 -1.22 30.88
C GLY A 249 2.65 -0.05 31.05
N ALA A 250 3.12 1.19 31.10
CA ALA A 250 2.26 2.37 31.11
C ALA A 250 1.88 2.77 29.66
N ILE A 251 0.72 3.41 29.48
CA ILE A 251 0.26 3.91 28.18
C ILE A 251 1.27 4.90 27.57
N LEU A 252 1.87 5.75 28.40
CA LEU A 252 2.91 6.69 27.98
C LEU A 252 4.32 6.09 28.19
N SER A 253 4.55 4.90 27.65
CA SER A 253 5.88 4.26 27.61
C SER A 253 6.32 4.01 26.18
N GLY A 254 7.59 3.59 26.00
CA GLY A 254 8.15 3.28 24.69
C GLY A 254 8.56 4.53 23.87
N GLY A 255 8.77 5.66 24.49
CA GLY A 255 9.34 6.85 23.85
C GLY A 255 8.55 7.27 22.60
N LEU A 256 9.19 7.20 21.43
CA LEU A 256 8.56 7.55 20.14
C LEU A 256 7.64 6.46 19.56
N ILE A 257 7.63 5.24 20.11
CA ILE A 257 6.89 4.11 19.51
C ILE A 257 5.39 4.42 19.42
N MET A 258 4.80 4.94 20.49
CA MET A 258 3.36 5.28 20.47
C MET A 258 3.01 6.38 19.45
N PRO A 259 3.69 7.54 19.40
CA PRO A 259 3.45 8.55 18.35
C PRO A 259 3.66 8.02 16.93
N LEU A 260 4.66 7.15 16.72
CA LEU A 260 4.90 6.51 15.43
C LEU A 260 3.79 5.53 15.04
N ASN A 261 3.26 4.77 16.01
CA ASN A 261 2.07 3.93 15.79
C ASN A 261 0.86 4.76 15.35
N ILE A 262 0.64 5.91 15.97
CA ILE A 262 -0.45 6.83 15.57
C ILE A 262 -0.23 7.31 14.13
N ALA A 263 0.97 7.77 13.81
CA ALA A 263 1.29 8.24 12.47
C ALA A 263 1.07 7.16 11.40
N VAL A 264 1.57 5.94 11.63
CA VAL A 264 1.34 4.80 10.74
C VAL A 264 -0.15 4.47 10.63
N GLY A 265 -0.86 4.43 11.76
CA GLY A 265 -2.30 4.15 11.80
C GLY A 265 -3.11 5.14 10.96
N MET A 266 -2.75 6.41 10.99
CA MET A 266 -3.40 7.44 10.17
C MET A 266 -3.12 7.25 8.68
N VAL A 267 -1.88 6.93 8.29
CA VAL A 267 -1.53 6.63 6.88
C VAL A 267 -2.30 5.42 6.39
N VAL A 268 -2.30 4.32 7.15
CA VAL A 268 -2.98 3.08 6.77
C VAL A 268 -4.49 3.28 6.68
N ALA A 269 -5.11 3.93 7.67
CA ALA A 269 -6.53 4.20 7.67
C ALA A 269 -6.96 5.02 6.44
N CYS A 270 -6.23 6.09 6.15
CA CYS A 270 -6.50 6.94 4.99
C CYS A 270 -6.28 6.22 3.67
N THR A 271 -5.20 5.45 3.55
CA THR A 271 -4.82 4.76 2.32
C THR A 271 -5.81 3.64 1.97
N MET A 272 -6.14 2.79 2.92
CA MET A 272 -7.08 1.68 2.71
C MET A 272 -8.49 2.20 2.35
N TYR A 273 -8.95 3.24 3.05
CA TYR A 273 -10.23 3.86 2.75
C TYR A 273 -10.27 4.48 1.35
N ILE A 274 -9.22 5.25 0.97
CA ILE A 274 -9.21 5.91 -0.33
C ILE A 274 -9.14 4.90 -1.49
N PHE A 275 -8.42 3.79 -1.32
CA PHE A 275 -8.43 2.69 -2.29
C PHE A 275 -9.84 2.18 -2.53
N TYR A 276 -10.56 1.84 -1.46
CA TYR A 276 -11.93 1.36 -1.59
C TYR A 276 -12.85 2.39 -2.25
N ALA A 277 -12.78 3.64 -1.78
CA ALA A 277 -13.61 4.72 -2.30
C ALA A 277 -13.37 5.00 -3.78
N LEU A 278 -12.10 4.93 -4.25
CA LEU A 278 -11.74 5.12 -5.65
C LEU A 278 -12.30 4.01 -6.55
N PHE A 279 -12.08 2.76 -6.15
CA PHE A 279 -12.57 1.62 -6.94
C PHE A 279 -14.11 1.57 -6.98
N ARG A 280 -14.77 1.95 -5.90
CA ARG A 280 -16.22 1.99 -5.85
C ARG A 280 -16.81 3.14 -6.66
N LYS A 281 -16.15 4.29 -6.68
CA LYS A 281 -16.62 5.48 -7.42
C LYS A 281 -16.30 5.40 -8.93
N GLY A 282 -15.36 4.54 -9.33
CA GLY A 282 -14.91 4.41 -10.71
C GLY A 282 -14.04 5.58 -11.22
N GLY A 283 -13.70 6.55 -10.37
CA GLY A 283 -12.87 7.71 -10.70
C GLY A 283 -13.15 8.92 -9.79
N LEU A 284 -12.31 9.94 -9.91
CA LEU A 284 -12.42 11.21 -9.17
C LEU A 284 -12.71 12.36 -10.12
#